data_f751ed840c85db9bef546327f73a3495
#
_entry.id   f751ed840c85db9bef546327f73a3495
#
_cell.length_a   1.000
_cell.length_b   1.000
_cell.length_c   1.000
_cell.angle_alpha   90.00
_cell.angle_beta   90.00
_cell.angle_gamma   90.00
#
_symmetry.space_group_name_H-M   'P 1'
#
loop_
_entity.id
_entity.type
_entity.pdbx_description
1 polymer ?
#
loop_
_entity_poly.entity_id
_entity_poly.type
_entity_poly.pdbx_seq_one_letter_code
_entity_poly.pdbx_strand_id
1 'polypeptide(L)'
;KLTSLGLEVEGIKKFQSIPGGLEGVVIGKTKSIKKHPNADRLKITTVDIGQNELIQIICGAPNVDKNQTVAVATAGTTLYPNNEKLKIKESKIRGEVSNGMICGQDELNLGEFDQGIMIFDEKHEAGTPLSKIYNIQSDWIYDIGLTPNRADAMSHYGTARDLRARLLHEGNNIELKTTSVSNFIVDNRTKNIKINIDDNSLAPRYCGIVMDNITVQESPKWLQNKIISIGLTHINNIVDVTNYILPVSYKHLRAHDTEQ
;
A
#
# COMPACT_ATOMS: atom_id res chain seq x y z
N LYS A 1 17.49 13.29 -15.63
CA LYS A 1 18.11 14.33 -14.79
C LYS A 1 18.93 13.73 -13.64
N LEU A 2 18.43 12.73 -12.90
CA LEU A 2 19.19 12.09 -11.81
C LEU A 2 20.51 11.52 -12.31
N THR A 3 20.49 10.71 -13.36
CA THR A 3 21.70 10.10 -13.94
C THR A 3 22.75 11.15 -14.36
N SER A 4 22.33 12.31 -14.88
CA SER A 4 23.25 13.40 -15.24
C SER A 4 23.89 14.10 -14.03
N LEU A 5 23.47 13.79 -12.82
CA LEU A 5 24.04 14.26 -11.54
C LEU A 5 24.95 13.21 -10.90
N GLY A 6 25.20 12.08 -11.57
CA GLY A 6 25.91 10.95 -10.99
C GLY A 6 25.07 10.10 -10.04
N LEU A 7 23.74 10.23 -10.13
CA LEU A 7 22.75 9.39 -9.45
C LEU A 7 22.16 8.45 -10.51
N GLU A 8 22.85 7.36 -10.79
CA GLU A 8 22.49 6.44 -11.87
C GLU A 8 21.17 5.75 -11.57
N VAL A 9 20.17 5.97 -12.42
CA VAL A 9 18.86 5.30 -12.29
C VAL A 9 18.95 3.96 -12.99
N GLU A 10 19.01 2.88 -12.21
CA GLU A 10 19.08 1.50 -12.67
C GLU A 10 17.70 0.90 -12.92
N GLY A 11 16.70 1.40 -12.23
CA GLY A 11 15.32 0.93 -12.37
C GLY A 11 14.27 1.94 -11.95
N ILE A 12 13.10 1.83 -12.56
CA ILE A 12 11.90 2.59 -12.19
C ILE A 12 10.73 1.63 -12.11
N LYS A 13 10.05 1.61 -10.97
CA LYS A 13 8.87 0.75 -10.71
C LYS A 13 7.70 1.59 -10.24
N LYS A 14 6.51 1.29 -10.73
CA LYS A 14 5.28 1.86 -10.17
C LYS A 14 4.85 1.02 -8.97
N PHE A 15 4.73 1.66 -7.83
CA PHE A 15 4.12 1.07 -6.63
C PHE A 15 2.64 1.43 -6.59
N GLN A 16 1.81 0.47 -6.20
CA GLN A 16 0.40 0.66 -5.87
C GLN A 16 0.11 -0.13 -4.60
N SER A 17 -0.55 0.50 -3.62
CA SER A 17 -0.89 -0.15 -2.35
C SER A 17 -1.81 -1.36 -2.53
N ILE A 18 -2.56 -1.37 -3.63
CA ILE A 18 -3.33 -2.51 -4.11
C ILE A 18 -2.88 -2.77 -5.55
N PRO A 19 -2.27 -3.93 -5.84
CA PRO A 19 -1.79 -4.25 -7.18
C PRO A 19 -2.88 -4.14 -8.26
N GLY A 20 -2.58 -3.45 -9.36
CA GLY A 20 -3.53 -3.20 -10.43
C GLY A 20 -4.55 -2.09 -10.15
N GLY A 21 -4.53 -1.47 -8.96
CA GLY A 21 -5.34 -0.30 -8.64
C GLY A 21 -6.85 -0.53 -8.66
N LEU A 22 -7.31 -1.78 -8.60
CA LEU A 22 -8.72 -2.18 -8.73
C LEU A 22 -9.36 -1.70 -10.05
N GLU A 23 -8.56 -1.50 -11.10
CA GLU A 23 -9.07 -1.11 -12.42
C GLU A 23 -9.99 -2.20 -12.98
N GLY A 24 -11.20 -1.81 -13.44
CA GLY A 24 -12.21 -2.73 -13.95
C GLY A 24 -13.03 -3.46 -12.87
N VAL A 25 -12.78 -3.17 -11.59
CA VAL A 25 -13.61 -3.67 -10.49
C VAL A 25 -14.64 -2.62 -10.11
N VAL A 26 -15.90 -3.01 -10.11
CA VAL A 26 -17.03 -2.13 -9.83
C VAL A 26 -17.98 -2.71 -8.79
N ILE A 27 -18.80 -1.87 -8.21
CA ILE A 27 -19.93 -2.31 -7.38
C ILE A 27 -20.99 -2.96 -8.25
N GLY A 28 -21.40 -4.16 -7.88
CA GLY A 28 -22.53 -4.87 -8.48
C GLY A 28 -23.66 -5.07 -7.49
N LYS A 29 -24.89 -5.17 -7.99
CA LYS A 29 -26.06 -5.58 -7.20
C LYS A 29 -26.64 -6.87 -7.73
N THR A 30 -26.68 -7.92 -6.91
CA THR A 30 -27.25 -9.20 -7.30
C THR A 30 -28.78 -9.09 -7.41
N LYS A 31 -29.33 -9.34 -8.58
CA LYS A 31 -30.79 -9.25 -8.85
C LYS A 31 -31.48 -10.59 -8.74
N SER A 32 -30.85 -11.65 -9.22
CA SER A 32 -31.40 -13.00 -9.14
C SER A 32 -30.32 -14.04 -8.95
N ILE A 33 -30.72 -15.17 -8.36
CA ILE A 33 -29.86 -16.32 -8.14
C ILE A 33 -30.63 -17.59 -8.50
N LYS A 34 -29.97 -18.48 -9.24
CA LYS A 34 -30.48 -19.80 -9.59
C LYS A 34 -29.40 -20.85 -9.33
N LYS A 35 -29.79 -22.06 -9.00
CA LYS A 35 -28.85 -23.19 -8.92
C LYS A 35 -28.31 -23.51 -10.32
N HIS A 36 -27.05 -23.84 -10.40
CA HIS A 36 -26.43 -24.26 -11.66
C HIS A 36 -26.94 -25.65 -12.06
N PRO A 37 -27.38 -25.88 -13.33
CA PRO A 37 -27.99 -27.15 -13.73
C PRO A 37 -27.03 -28.34 -13.64
N ASN A 38 -25.74 -28.11 -13.86
CA ASN A 38 -24.70 -29.15 -13.95
C ASN A 38 -23.64 -29.10 -12.82
N ALA A 39 -23.94 -28.39 -11.70
CA ALA A 39 -23.00 -28.26 -10.59
C ALA A 39 -23.66 -27.83 -9.28
N ASP A 40 -23.66 -28.70 -8.28
CA ASP A 40 -24.35 -28.48 -7.00
C ASP A 40 -23.80 -27.30 -6.18
N ARG A 41 -22.51 -26.98 -6.31
CA ARG A 41 -21.85 -25.90 -5.56
C ARG A 41 -21.85 -24.55 -6.28
N LEU A 42 -22.31 -24.51 -7.53
CA LEU A 42 -22.33 -23.28 -8.32
C LEU A 42 -23.72 -22.66 -8.35
N LYS A 43 -23.76 -21.35 -8.37
CA LYS A 43 -24.96 -20.54 -8.55
C LYS A 43 -24.82 -19.66 -9.77
N ILE A 44 -25.89 -19.54 -10.57
CA ILE A 44 -25.99 -18.57 -11.66
C ILE A 44 -26.56 -17.30 -11.06
N THR A 45 -25.79 -16.22 -11.09
CA THR A 45 -26.22 -14.92 -10.58
C THR A 45 -26.44 -13.96 -11.73
N THR A 46 -27.47 -13.11 -11.64
CA THR A 46 -27.66 -11.97 -12.52
C THR A 46 -27.33 -10.71 -11.74
N VAL A 47 -26.39 -9.93 -12.23
CA VAL A 47 -25.81 -8.78 -11.51
C VAL A 47 -25.97 -7.50 -12.33
N ASP A 48 -26.46 -6.47 -11.66
CA ASP A 48 -26.50 -5.10 -12.15
C ASP A 48 -25.16 -4.41 -11.81
N ILE A 49 -24.44 -3.98 -12.83
CA ILE A 49 -23.18 -3.25 -12.71
C ILE A 49 -23.29 -1.81 -13.18
N GLY A 50 -24.52 -1.24 -13.17
CA GLY A 50 -24.76 0.14 -13.60
C GLY A 50 -24.73 0.35 -15.12
N GLN A 51 -24.85 -0.73 -15.90
CA GLN A 51 -24.99 -0.69 -17.36
C GLN A 51 -26.45 -0.97 -17.78
N ASN A 52 -26.76 -0.74 -19.06
CA ASN A 52 -28.11 -0.97 -19.56
C ASN A 52 -28.56 -2.42 -19.46
N GLU A 53 -27.63 -3.36 -19.49
CA GLU A 53 -27.90 -4.79 -19.42
C GLU A 53 -27.31 -5.40 -18.15
N LEU A 54 -28.06 -6.36 -17.59
CA LEU A 54 -27.61 -7.16 -16.47
C LEU A 54 -26.63 -8.23 -16.97
N ILE A 55 -25.56 -8.48 -16.23
CA ILE A 55 -24.59 -9.51 -16.59
C ILE A 55 -24.82 -10.81 -15.81
N GLN A 56 -24.59 -11.94 -16.48
CA GLN A 56 -24.61 -13.25 -15.84
C GLN A 56 -23.19 -13.57 -15.32
N ILE A 57 -23.11 -13.98 -14.05
CA ILE A 57 -21.87 -14.43 -13.42
C ILE A 57 -22.13 -15.74 -12.68
N ILE A 58 -21.25 -16.71 -12.89
CA ILE A 58 -21.27 -17.98 -12.16
C ILE A 58 -20.43 -17.81 -10.89
N CYS A 59 -21.03 -18.07 -9.75
CA CYS A 59 -20.39 -17.90 -8.45
C CYS A 59 -20.45 -19.21 -7.64
N GLY A 60 -19.32 -19.59 -7.05
CA GLY A 60 -19.19 -20.77 -6.19
C GLY A 60 -19.16 -20.45 -4.69
N ALA A 61 -19.19 -19.17 -4.33
CA ALA A 61 -19.12 -18.75 -2.93
C ALA A 61 -20.39 -19.13 -2.17
N PRO A 62 -20.26 -19.64 -0.94
CA PRO A 62 -21.42 -20.06 -0.14
C PRO A 62 -22.32 -18.89 0.28
N ASN A 63 -21.73 -17.72 0.51
CA ASN A 63 -22.38 -16.52 1.02
C ASN A 63 -23.06 -15.65 -0.04
N VAL A 64 -23.01 -16.03 -1.34
CA VAL A 64 -23.70 -15.25 -2.37
C VAL A 64 -25.21 -15.42 -2.27
N ASP A 65 -25.93 -14.29 -2.21
CA ASP A 65 -27.40 -14.25 -2.15
C ASP A 65 -27.97 -13.06 -2.95
N LYS A 66 -29.31 -13.06 -3.11
CA LYS A 66 -30.06 -12.03 -3.80
C LYS A 66 -30.04 -10.70 -3.04
N ASN A 67 -30.06 -9.59 -3.78
CA ASN A 67 -30.08 -8.22 -3.23
C ASN A 67 -28.83 -7.79 -2.46
N GLN A 68 -27.72 -8.48 -2.63
CA GLN A 68 -26.43 -8.08 -2.05
C GLN A 68 -25.74 -7.03 -2.93
N THR A 69 -24.99 -6.14 -2.26
CA THR A 69 -24.01 -5.23 -2.90
C THR A 69 -22.65 -5.90 -2.82
N VAL A 70 -22.02 -6.15 -3.97
CA VAL A 70 -20.82 -6.99 -4.09
C VAL A 70 -19.75 -6.34 -4.97
N ALA A 71 -18.50 -6.78 -4.82
CA ALA A 71 -17.41 -6.38 -5.73
C ALA A 71 -17.43 -7.28 -6.98
N VAL A 72 -17.42 -6.67 -8.16
CA VAL A 72 -17.46 -7.36 -9.46
C VAL A 72 -16.27 -6.96 -10.31
N ALA A 73 -15.44 -7.91 -10.67
CA ALA A 73 -14.43 -7.76 -11.71
C ALA A 73 -15.08 -8.07 -13.07
N THR A 74 -15.13 -7.07 -13.95
CA THR A 74 -15.71 -7.20 -15.30
C THR A 74 -14.78 -7.95 -16.24
N ALA A 75 -15.31 -8.51 -17.33
CA ALA A 75 -14.48 -9.14 -18.34
C ALA A 75 -13.44 -8.14 -18.91
N GLY A 76 -12.19 -8.57 -19.02
CA GLY A 76 -11.05 -7.73 -19.40
C GLY A 76 -10.18 -7.26 -18.21
N THR A 77 -10.74 -7.23 -17.00
CA THR A 77 -10.03 -6.86 -15.75
C THR A 77 -8.87 -7.81 -15.49
N THR A 78 -7.79 -7.27 -14.93
CA THR A 78 -6.68 -8.06 -14.41
C THR A 78 -6.59 -7.85 -12.90
N LEU A 79 -6.72 -8.92 -12.14
CA LEU A 79 -6.49 -8.98 -10.70
C LEU A 79 -5.11 -9.54 -10.39
N TYR A 80 -4.65 -9.36 -9.16
CA TYR A 80 -3.33 -9.83 -8.71
C TYR A 80 -3.41 -10.53 -7.34
N PRO A 81 -4.28 -11.56 -7.16
CA PRO A 81 -4.33 -12.30 -5.90
C PRO A 81 -2.95 -12.90 -5.61
N ASN A 82 -2.47 -12.72 -4.37
CA ASN A 82 -1.13 -13.20 -3.95
C ASN A 82 0.02 -12.78 -4.89
N ASN A 83 -0.08 -11.61 -5.53
CA ASN A 83 0.83 -11.11 -6.57
C ASN A 83 0.85 -11.92 -7.87
N GLU A 84 -0.05 -12.87 -8.06
CA GLU A 84 -0.22 -13.61 -9.30
C GLU A 84 -1.21 -12.92 -10.24
N LYS A 85 -0.88 -12.90 -11.53
CA LYS A 85 -1.72 -12.23 -12.53
C LYS A 85 -2.90 -13.10 -12.94
N LEU A 86 -4.12 -12.69 -12.58
CA LEU A 86 -5.38 -13.32 -12.97
C LEU A 86 -6.16 -12.41 -13.93
N LYS A 87 -6.27 -12.81 -15.19
CA LYS A 87 -7.08 -12.07 -16.18
C LYS A 87 -8.49 -12.61 -16.23
N ILE A 88 -9.46 -11.79 -15.89
CA ILE A 88 -10.89 -12.11 -15.97
C ILE A 88 -11.32 -12.05 -17.43
N LYS A 89 -11.93 -13.13 -17.92
CA LYS A 89 -12.44 -13.25 -19.29
C LYS A 89 -13.86 -13.74 -19.27
N GLU A 90 -14.61 -13.44 -20.30
CA GLU A 90 -15.83 -14.18 -20.59
C GLU A 90 -15.49 -15.67 -20.75
N SER A 91 -16.19 -16.52 -20.02
CA SER A 91 -15.90 -17.95 -19.97
C SER A 91 -17.17 -18.77 -19.86
N LYS A 92 -17.14 -20.01 -20.33
CA LYS A 92 -18.20 -20.99 -20.10
C LYS A 92 -17.80 -21.89 -18.94
N ILE A 93 -18.58 -21.87 -17.87
CA ILE A 93 -18.36 -22.71 -16.71
C ILE A 93 -19.46 -23.79 -16.70
N ARG A 94 -19.06 -25.02 -16.97
CA ARG A 94 -19.96 -26.19 -17.08
C ARG A 94 -21.20 -25.99 -17.97
N GLY A 95 -21.02 -25.24 -19.08
CA GLY A 95 -22.07 -24.97 -20.07
C GLY A 95 -22.73 -23.61 -19.96
N GLU A 96 -22.63 -22.92 -18.82
CA GLU A 96 -23.21 -21.58 -18.59
C GLU A 96 -22.16 -20.49 -18.76
N VAL A 97 -22.57 -19.33 -19.34
CA VAL A 97 -21.69 -18.20 -19.60
C VAL A 97 -21.49 -17.38 -18.33
N SER A 98 -20.23 -16.97 -18.05
CA SER A 98 -19.88 -16.03 -16.98
C SER A 98 -19.17 -14.83 -17.57
N ASN A 99 -19.74 -13.63 -17.42
CA ASN A 99 -19.24 -12.36 -17.98
C ASN A 99 -18.47 -11.53 -16.95
N GLY A 100 -17.78 -12.18 -16.02
CA GLY A 100 -17.03 -11.53 -14.96
C GLY A 100 -16.90 -12.47 -13.76
N MET A 101 -16.45 -11.89 -12.64
CA MET A 101 -16.24 -12.58 -11.38
C MET A 101 -16.73 -11.72 -10.22
N ILE A 102 -17.51 -12.30 -9.30
CA ILE A 102 -17.80 -11.68 -8.00
C ILE A 102 -16.64 -12.03 -7.09
N CYS A 103 -15.98 -11.02 -6.53
CA CYS A 103 -14.69 -11.19 -5.86
C CYS A 103 -14.79 -11.27 -4.34
N GLY A 104 -13.90 -12.04 -3.74
CA GLY A 104 -13.57 -12.01 -2.32
C GLY A 104 -12.57 -10.89 -1.98
N GLN A 105 -12.34 -10.65 -0.68
CA GLN A 105 -11.39 -9.64 -0.22
C GLN A 105 -9.93 -10.01 -0.56
N ASP A 106 -9.58 -11.27 -0.45
CA ASP A 106 -8.28 -11.83 -0.77
C ASP A 106 -7.93 -11.71 -2.27
N GLU A 107 -8.93 -11.93 -3.13
CA GLU A 107 -8.77 -11.81 -4.59
C GLU A 107 -8.49 -10.36 -5.03
N LEU A 108 -8.93 -9.39 -4.21
CA LEU A 108 -8.73 -7.96 -4.42
C LEU A 108 -7.55 -7.38 -3.61
N ASN A 109 -6.84 -8.18 -2.82
CA ASN A 109 -5.82 -7.75 -1.86
C ASN A 109 -6.34 -6.68 -0.86
N LEU A 110 -7.61 -6.82 -0.43
CA LEU A 110 -8.26 -5.94 0.54
C LEU A 110 -8.38 -6.56 1.93
N GLY A 111 -8.09 -7.83 2.08
CA GLY A 111 -8.16 -8.59 3.33
C GLY A 111 -7.65 -10.02 3.17
N GLU A 112 -7.76 -10.78 4.26
CA GLU A 112 -7.42 -12.20 4.26
C GLU A 112 -8.51 -13.05 3.61
N PHE A 113 -8.19 -14.30 3.28
CA PHE A 113 -9.13 -15.27 2.72
C PHE A 113 -10.28 -15.57 3.68
N ASP A 114 -11.51 -15.26 3.27
CA ASP A 114 -12.74 -15.45 4.05
C ASP A 114 -13.75 -16.33 3.30
N GLN A 115 -13.34 -17.41 2.68
CA GLN A 115 -14.16 -18.43 1.99
C GLN A 115 -15.43 -17.93 1.27
N GLY A 116 -15.52 -16.62 0.96
CA GLY A 116 -16.72 -16.01 0.40
C GLY A 116 -16.44 -14.78 -0.45
N ILE A 117 -17.52 -14.26 -1.03
CA ILE A 117 -17.47 -12.98 -1.73
C ILE A 117 -17.50 -11.81 -0.74
N MET A 118 -16.93 -10.67 -1.18
CA MET A 118 -17.00 -9.42 -0.46
C MET A 118 -18.37 -8.79 -0.58
N ILE A 119 -19.05 -8.55 0.55
CA ILE A 119 -20.38 -7.93 0.65
C ILE A 119 -20.23 -6.57 1.32
N PHE A 120 -20.89 -5.57 0.78
CA PHE A 120 -20.91 -4.21 1.32
C PHE A 120 -22.22 -3.96 2.07
N ASP A 121 -22.12 -3.56 3.33
CA ASP A 121 -23.28 -3.15 4.15
C ASP A 121 -23.79 -1.75 3.76
N GLU A 122 -22.88 -0.89 3.26
CA GLU A 122 -23.20 0.45 2.81
C GLU A 122 -23.89 0.46 1.43
N LYS A 123 -24.78 1.43 1.23
CA LYS A 123 -25.48 1.61 -0.04
C LYS A 123 -24.59 2.32 -1.05
N HIS A 124 -23.91 1.55 -1.87
CA HIS A 124 -23.23 2.06 -3.06
C HIS A 124 -24.08 1.90 -4.30
N GLU A 125 -23.92 2.79 -5.27
CA GLU A 125 -24.58 2.68 -6.57
C GLU A 125 -23.89 1.61 -7.42
N ALA A 126 -24.71 0.81 -8.15
CA ALA A 126 -24.17 -0.16 -9.10
C ALA A 126 -23.32 0.56 -10.17
N GLY A 127 -22.20 -0.04 -10.55
CA GLY A 127 -21.25 0.53 -11.50
C GLY A 127 -20.22 1.51 -10.88
N THR A 128 -20.33 1.85 -9.60
CA THR A 128 -19.31 2.68 -8.94
C THR A 128 -17.98 1.94 -8.97
N PRO A 129 -16.90 2.54 -9.54
CA PRO A 129 -15.56 1.93 -9.51
C PRO A 129 -15.05 1.75 -8.07
N LEU A 130 -14.55 0.57 -7.76
CA LEU A 130 -14.05 0.25 -6.42
C LEU A 130 -12.84 1.13 -6.04
N SER A 131 -12.06 1.56 -7.02
CA SER A 131 -10.95 2.51 -6.85
C SER A 131 -11.37 3.89 -6.33
N LYS A 132 -12.66 4.26 -6.39
CA LYS A 132 -13.19 5.50 -5.78
C LYS A 132 -13.56 5.33 -4.32
N ILE A 133 -13.82 4.10 -3.89
CA ILE A 133 -14.21 3.76 -2.51
C ILE A 133 -12.94 3.54 -1.67
N TYR A 134 -11.94 2.89 -2.24
CA TYR A 134 -10.67 2.60 -1.57
C TYR A 134 -9.61 3.65 -1.93
N ASN A 135 -8.95 4.19 -0.93
CA ASN A 135 -7.84 5.13 -1.11
C ASN A 135 -6.57 4.37 -1.55
N ILE A 136 -6.41 4.21 -2.86
CA ILE A 136 -5.28 3.52 -3.44
C ILE A 136 -4.10 4.48 -3.55
N GLN A 137 -3.07 4.24 -2.77
CA GLN A 137 -1.83 5.00 -2.85
C GLN A 137 -0.99 4.50 -4.03
N SER A 138 -0.49 5.43 -4.84
CA SER A 138 0.39 5.13 -5.97
C SER A 138 1.62 6.00 -5.89
N ASP A 139 2.80 5.41 -6.14
CA ASP A 139 4.08 6.10 -6.10
C ASP A 139 5.04 5.52 -7.15
N TRP A 140 6.16 6.22 -7.38
CA TRP A 140 7.24 5.76 -8.24
C TRP A 140 8.47 5.46 -7.41
N ILE A 141 9.00 4.26 -7.54
CA ILE A 141 10.23 3.80 -6.90
C ILE A 141 11.34 3.90 -7.91
N TYR A 142 12.37 4.66 -7.56
CA TYR A 142 13.61 4.76 -8.32
C TYR A 142 14.67 3.91 -7.64
N ASP A 143 15.25 2.99 -8.38
CA ASP A 143 16.43 2.26 -7.97
C ASP A 143 17.66 3.05 -8.46
N ILE A 144 18.48 3.51 -7.52
CA ILE A 144 19.59 4.43 -7.81
C ILE A 144 20.89 3.78 -7.37
N GLY A 145 21.75 3.46 -8.34
CA GLY A 145 23.12 3.04 -8.11
C GLY A 145 23.99 4.24 -7.67
N LEU A 146 24.66 4.10 -6.54
CA LEU A 146 25.55 5.11 -6.00
C LEU A 146 26.97 4.58 -5.91
N THR A 147 27.93 5.42 -6.29
CA THR A 147 29.36 5.13 -6.06
C THR A 147 29.67 5.23 -4.56
N PRO A 148 30.69 4.50 -4.03
CA PRO A 148 31.00 4.46 -2.60
C PRO A 148 31.28 5.81 -1.95
N ASN A 149 31.73 6.80 -2.73
CA ASN A 149 32.01 8.17 -2.26
C ASN A 149 30.77 9.07 -2.18
N ARG A 150 29.57 8.56 -2.52
CA ARG A 150 28.30 9.32 -2.53
C ARG A 150 27.37 8.92 -1.39
N ALA A 151 27.94 8.65 -0.20
CA ALA A 151 27.16 8.37 1.01
C ALA A 151 26.19 9.53 1.37
N ASP A 152 26.49 10.75 0.95
CA ASP A 152 25.65 11.93 1.10
C ASP A 152 24.30 11.82 0.35
N ALA A 153 24.26 11.04 -0.72
CA ALA A 153 23.06 10.82 -1.54
C ALA A 153 22.26 9.57 -1.17
N MET A 154 22.71 8.79 -0.17
CA MET A 154 22.02 7.55 0.31
C MET A 154 20.76 7.83 1.13
N SER A 155 19.95 8.82 0.69
CA SER A 155 18.65 9.14 1.29
C SER A 155 17.79 9.94 0.33
N HIS A 156 16.49 9.99 0.59
CA HIS A 156 15.59 10.88 -0.15
C HIS A 156 16.04 12.34 -0.06
N TYR A 157 16.47 12.77 1.13
CA TYR A 157 16.94 14.13 1.36
C TYR A 157 18.21 14.44 0.56
N GLY A 158 19.20 13.54 0.57
CA GLY A 158 20.45 13.71 -0.18
C GLY A 158 20.20 13.76 -1.69
N THR A 159 19.42 12.84 -2.22
CA THR A 159 18.99 12.84 -3.62
C THR A 159 18.21 14.12 -3.98
N ALA A 160 17.30 14.56 -3.13
CA ALA A 160 16.51 15.77 -3.36
C ALA A 160 17.38 17.04 -3.35
N ARG A 161 18.42 17.09 -2.51
CA ARG A 161 19.38 18.20 -2.46
C ARG A 161 20.13 18.36 -3.80
N ASP A 162 20.63 17.26 -4.35
CA ASP A 162 21.34 17.27 -5.64
C ASP A 162 20.39 17.64 -6.79
N LEU A 163 19.19 17.05 -6.78
CA LEU A 163 18.16 17.38 -7.78
C LEU A 163 17.77 18.86 -7.72
N ARG A 164 17.64 19.43 -6.51
CA ARG A 164 17.39 20.87 -6.33
C ARG A 164 18.51 21.72 -6.95
N ALA A 165 19.76 21.39 -6.68
CA ALA A 165 20.89 22.14 -7.24
C ALA A 165 20.83 22.18 -8.77
N ARG A 166 20.55 21.05 -9.41
CA ARG A 166 20.37 20.95 -10.86
C ARG A 166 19.20 21.79 -11.37
N LEU A 167 18.06 21.69 -10.73
CA LEU A 167 16.85 22.40 -11.14
C LEU A 167 16.99 23.91 -10.99
N LEU A 168 17.68 24.40 -9.94
CA LEU A 168 18.02 25.81 -9.78
C LEU A 168 18.93 26.29 -10.90
N HIS A 169 19.93 25.49 -11.29
CA HIS A 169 20.82 25.80 -12.40
C HIS A 169 20.10 25.91 -13.76
N GLU A 170 19.02 25.15 -13.91
CA GLU A 170 18.11 25.20 -15.07
C GLU A 170 17.10 26.36 -15.00
N GLY A 171 17.20 27.24 -14.01
CA GLY A 171 16.31 28.41 -13.86
C GLY A 171 14.96 28.11 -13.19
N ASN A 172 14.76 26.92 -12.62
CA ASN A 172 13.54 26.61 -11.89
C ASN A 172 13.62 27.18 -10.47
N ASN A 173 12.56 27.81 -10.00
CA ASN A 173 12.46 28.24 -8.60
C ASN A 173 11.91 27.10 -7.73
N ILE A 174 12.80 26.36 -7.07
CA ILE A 174 12.45 25.18 -6.27
C ILE A 174 13.01 25.28 -4.87
N GLU A 175 12.16 25.04 -3.90
CA GLU A 175 12.51 24.97 -2.49
C GLU A 175 12.67 23.50 -2.04
N LEU A 176 13.73 23.22 -1.28
CA LEU A 176 13.90 21.97 -0.56
C LEU A 176 13.21 22.07 0.80
N LYS A 177 12.07 21.39 0.95
CA LYS A 177 11.37 21.34 2.24
C LYS A 177 12.12 20.44 3.19
N THR A 178 12.60 21.00 4.28
CA THR A 178 13.20 20.26 5.40
C THR A 178 12.19 20.07 6.52
N THR A 179 12.28 18.95 7.23
CA THR A 179 11.45 18.74 8.42
C THR A 179 11.86 19.73 9.49
N SER A 180 10.92 20.58 9.91
CA SER A 180 11.15 21.49 11.04
C SER A 180 11.17 20.73 12.36
N VAL A 181 12.15 21.01 13.19
CA VAL A 181 12.24 20.54 14.58
C VAL A 181 11.90 21.62 15.60
N SER A 182 11.41 22.77 15.15
CA SER A 182 11.11 23.92 16.02
C SER A 182 10.04 23.64 17.08
N ASN A 183 9.15 22.69 16.81
CA ASN A 183 8.10 22.28 17.74
C ASN A 183 8.54 21.14 18.67
N PHE A 184 9.79 20.70 18.57
CA PHE A 184 10.31 19.68 19.49
C PHE A 184 10.55 20.31 20.86
N ILE A 185 9.82 19.81 21.87
CA ILE A 185 9.90 20.27 23.26
C ILE A 185 10.09 19.03 24.14
N VAL A 186 10.97 19.14 25.13
CA VAL A 186 11.07 18.15 26.19
C VAL A 186 10.07 18.51 27.28
N ASP A 187 9.00 17.74 27.42
CA ASP A 187 7.88 18.06 28.34
C ASP A 187 8.31 18.05 29.79
N ASN A 188 9.17 17.11 30.16
CA ASN A 188 9.72 17.01 31.50
C ASN A 188 11.10 16.32 31.51
N ARG A 189 11.76 16.32 32.66
CA ARG A 189 13.07 15.68 32.89
C ARG A 189 13.04 14.71 34.08
N THR A 190 11.88 14.13 34.35
CA THR A 190 11.68 13.26 35.52
C THR A 190 12.28 11.87 35.31
N LYS A 191 12.30 11.41 34.06
CA LYS A 191 12.95 10.13 33.70
C LYS A 191 14.28 10.39 33.01
N ASN A 192 15.35 9.88 33.60
CA ASN A 192 16.69 10.04 33.08
C ASN A 192 17.25 8.68 32.66
N ILE A 193 17.84 8.60 31.49
CA ILE A 193 18.66 7.48 31.05
C ILE A 193 20.11 7.78 31.47
N LYS A 194 20.75 6.85 32.20
CA LYS A 194 22.16 6.94 32.47
C LYS A 194 22.94 6.50 31.23
N ILE A 195 23.69 7.44 30.65
CA ILE A 195 24.56 7.18 29.51
C ILE A 195 25.99 7.15 29.97
N ASN A 196 26.68 6.02 29.79
CA ASN A 196 28.10 5.88 30.00
C ASN A 196 28.79 5.67 28.65
N ILE A 197 29.86 6.40 28.38
CA ILE A 197 30.70 6.23 27.21
C ILE A 197 32.06 5.75 27.69
N ASP A 198 32.40 4.50 27.36
CA ASP A 198 33.66 3.88 27.80
C ASP A 198 34.86 4.45 27.06
N ASP A 199 34.70 4.81 25.78
CA ASP A 199 35.74 5.41 24.97
C ASP A 199 35.19 6.61 24.17
N ASN A 200 35.56 7.79 24.59
CA ASN A 200 35.17 9.05 23.97
C ASN A 200 35.82 9.28 22.59
N SER A 201 36.87 8.56 22.26
CA SER A 201 37.49 8.66 20.91
C SER A 201 36.64 7.94 19.84
N LEU A 202 35.99 6.84 20.23
CA LEU A 202 35.14 6.04 19.38
C LEU A 202 33.69 6.57 19.32
N ALA A 203 33.21 7.09 20.45
CA ALA A 203 31.86 7.64 20.57
C ALA A 203 31.88 9.01 21.28
N PRO A 204 32.29 10.09 20.60
CA PRO A 204 32.50 11.40 21.23
C PRO A 204 31.19 12.03 21.77
N ARG A 205 30.05 11.58 21.30
CA ARG A 205 28.73 12.06 21.74
C ARG A 205 27.65 11.00 21.54
N TYR A 206 26.82 10.79 22.55
CA TYR A 206 25.60 9.99 22.48
C TYR A 206 24.42 10.78 23.03
N CYS A 207 23.28 10.73 22.34
CA CYS A 207 22.05 11.41 22.77
C CYS A 207 20.93 10.38 22.90
N GLY A 208 20.17 10.45 23.97
CA GLY A 208 19.00 9.61 24.23
C GLY A 208 17.79 10.44 24.61
N ILE A 209 16.61 10.00 24.25
CA ILE A 209 15.32 10.59 24.62
C ILE A 209 14.45 9.47 25.16
N VAL A 210 13.80 9.73 26.30
CA VAL A 210 12.78 8.85 26.86
C VAL A 210 11.42 9.34 26.38
N MET A 211 10.64 8.44 25.82
CA MET A 211 9.23 8.66 25.51
C MET A 211 8.41 7.65 26.30
N ASP A 212 7.47 8.11 27.10
CA ASP A 212 6.57 7.25 27.86
C ASP A 212 5.11 7.41 27.40
N ASN A 213 4.24 6.55 27.92
CA ASN A 213 2.83 6.47 27.51
C ASN A 213 2.64 6.16 26.03
N ILE A 214 3.54 5.39 25.45
CA ILE A 214 3.47 4.97 24.04
C ILE A 214 2.63 3.69 23.96
N THR A 215 1.60 3.72 23.11
CA THR A 215 0.85 2.52 22.77
C THR A 215 1.45 1.90 21.51
N VAL A 216 2.02 0.73 21.64
CA VAL A 216 2.51 -0.07 20.50
C VAL A 216 1.30 -0.67 19.79
N GLN A 217 1.14 -0.37 18.52
CA GLN A 217 0.02 -0.82 17.70
C GLN A 217 0.44 -0.93 16.23
N GLU A 218 -0.46 -1.43 15.40
CA GLU A 218 -0.27 -1.45 13.95
C GLU A 218 -0.04 -0.03 13.42
N SER A 219 0.89 0.11 12.49
CA SER A 219 1.17 1.39 11.83
C SER A 219 -0.01 1.88 11.00
N PRO A 220 -0.23 3.19 10.88
CA PRO A 220 -1.25 3.70 9.97
C PRO A 220 -0.93 3.30 8.52
N LYS A 221 -1.94 3.06 7.71
CA LYS A 221 -1.81 2.51 6.34
C LYS A 221 -0.84 3.29 5.44
N TRP A 222 -0.77 4.62 5.59
CA TRP A 222 0.18 5.42 4.82
C TRP A 222 1.64 5.03 5.13
N LEU A 223 1.96 4.76 6.40
CA LEU A 223 3.32 4.36 6.81
C LEU A 223 3.62 2.93 6.36
N GLN A 224 2.68 2.00 6.55
CA GLN A 224 2.81 0.64 6.02
C GLN A 224 3.12 0.65 4.52
N ASN A 225 2.36 1.41 3.73
CA ASN A 225 2.56 1.51 2.28
C ASN A 225 3.94 2.09 1.92
N LYS A 226 4.44 3.06 2.68
CA LYS A 226 5.81 3.59 2.47
C LYS A 226 6.88 2.56 2.80
N ILE A 227 6.73 1.80 3.89
CA ILE A 227 7.65 0.72 4.26
C ILE A 227 7.64 -0.39 3.20
N ILE A 228 6.46 -0.83 2.77
CA ILE A 228 6.32 -1.85 1.73
C ILE A 228 6.91 -1.36 0.39
N SER A 229 6.72 -0.08 0.04
CA SER A 229 7.21 0.48 -1.22
C SER A 229 8.74 0.43 -1.35
N ILE A 230 9.47 0.47 -0.24
CA ILE A 230 10.94 0.34 -0.21
C ILE A 230 11.42 -1.10 0.02
N GLY A 231 10.51 -2.09 -0.04
CA GLY A 231 10.83 -3.50 0.07
C GLY A 231 10.99 -4.03 1.50
N LEU A 232 10.55 -3.28 2.51
CA LEU A 232 10.56 -3.72 3.90
C LEU A 232 9.18 -4.22 4.34
N THR A 233 9.17 -5.09 5.36
CA THR A 233 7.93 -5.53 6.01
C THR A 233 7.60 -4.60 7.16
N HIS A 234 6.35 -4.14 7.23
CA HIS A 234 5.87 -3.38 8.40
C HIS A 234 5.71 -4.30 9.62
N ILE A 235 5.93 -3.77 10.81
CA ILE A 235 5.90 -4.52 12.08
C ILE A 235 4.93 -3.84 13.05
N ASN A 236 5.27 -2.63 13.49
CA ASN A 236 4.45 -1.81 14.38
C ASN A 236 4.85 -0.33 14.24
N ASN A 237 4.05 0.56 14.80
CA ASN A 237 4.22 2.00 14.69
C ASN A 237 5.59 2.51 15.16
N ILE A 238 6.24 1.86 16.13
CA ILE A 238 7.55 2.29 16.65
C ILE A 238 8.67 1.87 15.69
N VAL A 239 8.70 0.59 15.34
CA VAL A 239 9.72 0.03 14.44
C VAL A 239 9.61 0.66 13.04
N ASP A 240 8.40 0.82 12.55
CA ASP A 240 8.16 1.35 11.20
C ASP A 240 8.54 2.82 11.09
N VAL A 241 8.36 3.64 12.14
CA VAL A 241 8.86 5.02 12.16
C VAL A 241 10.38 5.04 12.03
N THR A 242 11.11 4.20 12.74
CA THR A 242 12.57 4.14 12.64
C THR A 242 13.03 3.68 11.26
N ASN A 243 12.36 2.65 10.71
CA ASN A 243 12.62 2.13 9.37
C ASN A 243 12.26 3.14 8.26
N TYR A 244 11.28 3.99 8.49
CA TYR A 244 10.92 5.07 7.56
C TYR A 244 11.91 6.23 7.59
N ILE A 245 12.37 6.65 8.77
CA ILE A 245 13.29 7.80 8.91
C ILE A 245 14.66 7.49 8.31
N LEU A 246 15.13 6.25 8.35
CA LEU A 246 16.42 5.86 7.80
C LEU A 246 16.56 6.20 6.31
N PRO A 247 15.73 5.71 5.38
CA PRO A 247 15.83 6.04 3.95
C PRO A 247 15.48 7.50 3.65
N VAL A 248 14.70 8.17 4.49
CA VAL A 248 14.35 9.58 4.29
C VAL A 248 15.52 10.50 4.59
N SER A 249 16.24 10.28 5.68
CA SER A 249 17.26 11.21 6.18
C SER A 249 18.64 10.62 6.40
N TYR A 250 18.81 9.31 6.16
CA TYR A 250 20.03 8.55 6.50
C TYR A 250 20.42 8.65 7.98
N LYS A 251 19.41 8.76 8.85
CA LYS A 251 19.57 8.81 10.30
C LYS A 251 19.23 7.46 10.91
N HIS A 252 20.21 6.76 11.47
CA HIS A 252 19.96 5.57 12.27
C HIS A 252 19.33 5.97 13.59
N LEU A 253 18.10 5.55 13.81
CA LEU A 253 17.43 5.55 15.10
C LEU A 253 17.42 4.10 15.61
N ARG A 254 17.81 3.89 16.85
CA ARG A 254 17.64 2.61 17.54
C ARG A 254 16.58 2.79 18.61
N ALA A 255 15.49 2.04 18.48
CA ALA A 255 14.53 1.89 19.56
C ALA A 255 15.02 0.77 20.49
N HIS A 256 15.05 1.04 21.79
CA HIS A 256 15.28 0.06 22.81
C HIS A 256 14.07 0.05 23.73
N ASP A 257 13.40 -1.07 23.82
CA ASP A 257 12.43 -1.32 24.88
C ASP A 257 13.19 -1.60 26.16
N THR A 258 13.02 -0.78 27.17
CA THR A 258 13.43 -1.11 28.54
C THR A 258 12.21 -1.75 29.21
N GLU A 259 12.16 -3.06 29.26
CA GLU A 259 11.30 -3.77 30.19
C GLU A 259 11.77 -3.40 31.61
N GLN A 260 10.89 -2.81 32.38
CA GLN A 260 10.98 -2.75 33.84
C GLN A 260 9.97 -3.70 34.47
#